data_c219918ea0fc9a5846f35e46c8afd348
#
_entry.id   c219918ea0fc9a5846f35e46c8afd348
#
_cell.length_a   1.000
_cell.length_b   1.000
_cell.length_c   1.000
_cell.angle_alpha   90.00
_cell.angle_beta   90.00
_cell.angle_gamma   90.00
#
_symmetry.space_group_name_H-M   'P 1'
#
loop_
_entity.id
_entity.type
_entity.pdbx_description
1 polymer ?
#
loop_
_entity_poly.entity_id
_entity_poly.type
_entity_poly.pdbx_seq_one_letter_code
_entity_poly.pdbx_strand_id
1 'polypeptide(L)'
;TGVQTCALPISKSQVEEFKAYAEKAGLKVETFAVPSTNEIASTVNVMTGKVDAIWVPIDNTIASAFSTVVSSNQTAKKPIYPSATAMVEAGGLASVVVDQHDLGVATGKMIAKVLKGEKPADTPVNVFSTGKSVINKKLAQELGITIPESVLKEAGQVIE
;
A
#
# COMPACT_ATOMS: atom_id res chain seq x y z
N THR A 1 11.99 15.77 3.42
CA THR A 1 10.84 14.83 3.49
C THR A 1 11.14 13.67 2.55
N GLY A 2 11.46 12.50 3.06
CA GLY A 2 11.75 11.31 2.28
C GLY A 2 10.67 10.25 2.48
N VAL A 3 10.07 9.77 1.39
CA VAL A 3 9.18 8.60 1.35
C VAL A 3 9.93 7.44 0.74
N GLN A 4 9.74 6.24 1.27
CA GLN A 4 10.50 5.08 0.86
C GLN A 4 9.64 3.89 0.49
N THR A 5 10.13 3.10 -0.47
CA THR A 5 9.47 1.88 -0.90
C THR A 5 10.36 0.66 -0.66
N CYS A 6 9.75 -0.42 -0.20
CA CYS A 6 10.33 -1.75 -0.09
C CYS A 6 9.72 -2.62 -1.20
N ALA A 7 10.51 -3.13 -2.13
CA ALA A 7 9.95 -3.89 -3.26
C ALA A 7 10.88 -4.98 -3.77
N LEU A 8 10.28 -6.11 -4.15
CA LEU A 8 10.88 -7.13 -5.01
C LEU A 8 10.80 -6.70 -6.49
N PRO A 9 11.52 -7.39 -7.42
CA PRO A 9 11.49 -7.08 -8.85
C PRO A 9 10.09 -7.03 -9.48
N ILE A 10 9.12 -7.76 -8.93
CA ILE A 10 7.73 -7.83 -9.39
C ILE A 10 7.01 -6.49 -9.21
N SER A 11 7.36 -5.73 -8.20
CA SER A 11 6.73 -4.43 -7.87
C SER A 11 7.45 -3.23 -8.51
N LYS A 12 8.45 -3.48 -9.38
CA LYS A 12 9.31 -2.42 -9.93
C LYS A 12 8.51 -1.33 -10.66
N SER A 13 7.57 -1.70 -11.52
CA SER A 13 6.75 -0.75 -12.27
C SER A 13 5.90 0.12 -11.34
N GLN A 14 5.31 -0.48 -10.29
CA GLN A 14 4.52 0.23 -9.30
C GLN A 14 5.38 1.21 -8.49
N VAL A 15 6.62 0.82 -8.16
CA VAL A 15 7.58 1.69 -7.46
C VAL A 15 8.00 2.87 -8.34
N GLU A 16 8.27 2.63 -9.61
CA GLU A 16 8.64 3.69 -10.57
C GLU A 16 7.50 4.69 -10.77
N GLU A 17 6.27 4.19 -10.89
CA GLU A 17 5.07 5.04 -11.01
C GLU A 17 4.84 5.87 -9.74
N PHE A 18 4.86 5.25 -8.57
CA PHE A 18 4.76 5.94 -7.28
C PHE A 18 5.84 7.02 -7.14
N LYS A 19 7.09 6.68 -7.48
CA LYS A 19 8.21 7.62 -7.42
C LYS A 19 7.95 8.83 -8.29
N ALA A 20 7.49 8.63 -9.53
CA ALA A 20 7.19 9.72 -10.45
C ALA A 20 6.10 10.67 -9.92
N TYR A 21 5.04 10.14 -9.28
CA TYR A 21 3.99 10.95 -8.65
C TYR A 21 4.48 11.67 -7.39
N ALA A 22 5.21 10.98 -6.53
CA ALA A 22 5.72 11.54 -5.29
C ALA A 22 6.73 12.68 -5.54
N GLU A 23 7.64 12.50 -6.50
CA GLU A 23 8.61 13.54 -6.89
C GLU A 23 7.93 14.78 -7.48
N LYS A 24 6.86 14.61 -8.29
CA LYS A 24 6.02 15.73 -8.75
C LYS A 24 5.34 16.48 -7.60
N ALA A 25 5.03 15.78 -6.52
CA ALA A 25 4.48 16.39 -5.30
C ALA A 25 5.57 17.02 -4.40
N GLY A 26 6.83 17.06 -4.83
CA GLY A 26 7.94 17.63 -4.07
C GLY A 26 8.52 16.71 -3.00
N LEU A 27 8.20 15.42 -3.02
CA LEU A 27 8.75 14.43 -2.11
C LEU A 27 10.03 13.82 -2.69
N LYS A 28 11.03 13.58 -1.83
CA LYS A 28 12.21 12.81 -2.21
C LYS A 28 11.93 11.33 -1.97
N VAL A 29 12.14 10.49 -2.96
CA VAL A 29 11.92 9.05 -2.87
C VAL A 29 13.25 8.30 -2.93
N GLU A 30 13.50 7.47 -1.93
CA GLU A 30 14.58 6.50 -1.91
C GLU A 30 13.98 5.09 -2.01
N THR A 31 14.62 4.16 -2.70
CA THR A 31 14.14 2.79 -2.89
C THR A 31 15.08 1.82 -2.20
N PHE A 32 14.52 0.89 -1.41
CA PHE A 32 15.25 -0.20 -0.78
C PHE A 32 14.65 -1.54 -1.21
N ALA A 33 15.51 -2.41 -1.73
CA ALA A 33 15.12 -3.77 -2.04
C ALA A 33 15.17 -4.64 -0.79
N VAL A 34 14.17 -5.52 -0.64
CA VAL A 34 14.11 -6.54 0.39
C VAL A 34 14.06 -7.90 -0.32
N PRO A 35 15.20 -8.58 -0.51
CA PRO A 35 15.26 -9.83 -1.27
C PRO A 35 14.51 -10.98 -0.59
N SER A 36 14.41 -10.98 0.75
CA SER A 36 13.71 -12.00 1.51
C SER A 36 13.13 -11.45 2.81
N THR A 37 12.25 -12.21 3.45
CA THR A 37 11.66 -11.84 4.76
C THR A 37 12.71 -11.67 5.86
N ASN A 38 13.85 -12.35 5.75
CA ASN A 38 14.94 -12.28 6.76
C ASN A 38 15.63 -10.91 6.80
N GLU A 39 15.62 -10.17 5.69
CA GLU A 39 16.25 -8.85 5.59
C GLU A 39 15.30 -7.70 5.93
N ILE A 40 14.02 -7.95 6.16
CA ILE A 40 13.04 -6.90 6.46
C ILE A 40 13.50 -6.07 7.67
N ALA A 41 13.82 -6.70 8.78
CA ALA A 41 14.17 -5.99 10.01
C ALA A 41 15.40 -5.09 9.84
N SER A 42 16.49 -5.61 9.24
CA SER A 42 17.70 -4.84 9.01
C SER A 42 17.46 -3.69 8.02
N THR A 43 16.69 -3.94 6.96
CA THR A 43 16.38 -2.91 5.98
C THR A 43 15.52 -1.81 6.59
N VAL A 44 14.47 -2.14 7.34
CA VAL A 44 13.61 -1.16 8.01
C VAL A 44 14.43 -0.31 9.00
N ASN A 45 15.33 -0.92 9.77
CA ASN A 45 16.20 -0.17 10.70
C ASN A 45 17.09 0.85 9.97
N VAL A 46 17.63 0.50 8.80
CA VAL A 46 18.41 1.44 7.98
C VAL A 46 17.51 2.54 7.41
N MET A 47 16.31 2.17 6.93
CA MET A 47 15.34 3.08 6.35
C MET A 47 14.90 4.17 7.33
N THR A 48 14.49 3.76 8.52
CA THR A 48 13.90 4.67 9.53
C THR A 48 14.81 5.80 9.95
N GLY A 49 16.12 5.63 9.82
CA GLY A 49 17.12 6.69 10.05
C GLY A 49 17.23 7.73 8.91
N LYS A 50 16.62 7.46 7.74
CA LYS A 50 16.82 8.28 6.52
C LYS A 50 15.55 8.92 6.00
N VAL A 51 14.37 8.44 6.40
CA VAL A 51 13.09 8.81 5.82
C VAL A 51 12.10 9.31 6.87
N ASP A 52 11.10 10.06 6.42
CA ASP A 52 10.02 10.56 7.26
C ASP A 52 8.77 9.66 7.20
N ALA A 53 8.64 8.85 6.14
CA ALA A 53 7.55 7.91 5.96
C ALA A 53 7.99 6.70 5.14
N ILE A 54 7.28 5.59 5.29
CA ILE A 54 7.53 4.32 4.58
C ILE A 54 6.31 4.01 3.72
N TRP A 55 6.51 3.77 2.43
CA TRP A 55 5.48 3.23 1.55
C TRP A 55 5.82 1.79 1.18
N VAL A 56 4.82 0.90 1.26
CA VAL A 56 4.95 -0.53 0.95
C VAL A 56 4.04 -0.86 -0.23
N PRO A 57 4.60 -1.26 -1.40
CA PRO A 57 3.81 -1.67 -2.56
C PRO A 57 3.08 -3.00 -2.32
N ILE A 58 2.28 -3.43 -3.29
CA ILE A 58 1.68 -4.76 -3.27
C ILE A 58 2.79 -5.80 -3.47
N ASP A 59 3.16 -6.47 -2.39
CA ASP A 59 4.19 -7.49 -2.36
C ASP A 59 3.84 -8.57 -1.33
N ASN A 60 3.68 -9.81 -1.79
CA ASN A 60 3.26 -10.92 -0.92
C ASN A 60 4.32 -11.31 0.10
N THR A 61 5.61 -11.13 -0.22
CA THR A 61 6.71 -11.44 0.71
C THR A 61 6.68 -10.48 1.89
N ILE A 62 6.53 -9.18 1.62
CA ILE A 62 6.44 -8.17 2.68
C ILE A 62 5.11 -8.29 3.42
N ALA A 63 4.01 -8.53 2.71
CA ALA A 63 2.70 -8.69 3.33
C ALA A 63 2.67 -9.86 4.32
N SER A 64 3.29 -11.00 3.99
CA SER A 64 3.36 -12.17 4.88
C SER A 64 4.16 -11.94 6.16
N ALA A 65 5.09 -11.00 6.16
CA ALA A 65 5.94 -10.63 7.28
C ALA A 65 5.77 -9.16 7.70
N PHE A 66 4.61 -8.57 7.45
CA PHE A 66 4.36 -7.15 7.72
C PHE A 66 4.46 -6.79 9.21
N SER A 67 4.16 -7.73 10.10
CA SER A 67 4.40 -7.59 11.53
C SER A 67 5.88 -7.28 11.87
N THR A 68 6.82 -7.82 11.08
CA THR A 68 8.25 -7.52 11.23
C THR A 68 8.55 -6.08 10.81
N VAL A 69 7.90 -5.56 9.77
CA VAL A 69 8.04 -4.14 9.36
C VAL A 69 7.57 -3.23 10.50
N VAL A 70 6.38 -3.52 11.06
CA VAL A 70 5.80 -2.73 12.15
C VAL A 70 6.67 -2.77 13.40
N SER A 71 7.10 -3.97 13.84
CA SER A 71 7.92 -4.12 15.04
C SER A 71 9.29 -3.44 14.91
N SER A 72 9.93 -3.53 13.74
CA SER A 72 11.23 -2.88 13.48
C SER A 72 11.11 -1.34 13.41
N ASN A 73 9.92 -0.81 13.13
CA ASN A 73 9.64 0.62 13.11
C ASN A 73 9.19 1.20 14.48
N GLN A 74 9.01 0.36 15.48
CA GLN A 74 8.37 0.73 16.76
C GLN A 74 9.09 1.86 17.51
N THR A 75 10.40 1.90 17.44
CA THR A 75 11.23 2.95 18.07
C THR A 75 11.22 4.23 17.24
N ALA A 76 11.29 4.12 15.92
CA ALA A 76 11.38 5.27 15.00
C ALA A 76 10.02 5.93 14.75
N LYS A 77 8.93 5.19 14.95
CA LYS A 77 7.53 5.66 14.80
C LYS A 77 7.26 6.37 13.47
N LYS A 78 7.85 5.90 12.38
CA LYS A 78 7.58 6.46 11.07
C LYS A 78 6.21 5.99 10.57
N PRO A 79 5.37 6.86 9.98
CA PRO A 79 4.12 6.43 9.38
C PRO A 79 4.38 5.46 8.23
N ILE A 80 3.65 4.33 8.21
CA ILE A 80 3.73 3.31 7.18
C ILE A 80 2.44 3.36 6.34
N TYR A 81 2.59 3.50 5.03
CA TYR A 81 1.52 3.54 4.04
C TYR A 81 1.57 2.26 3.20
N PRO A 82 0.90 1.19 3.60
CA PRO A 82 0.88 -0.06 2.84
C PRO A 82 -0.13 0.00 1.68
N SER A 83 -0.14 -1.03 0.84
CA SER A 83 -1.02 -1.12 -0.33
C SER A 83 -2.17 -2.13 -0.17
N ALA A 84 -2.49 -2.56 1.06
CA ALA A 84 -3.61 -3.47 1.33
C ALA A 84 -4.28 -3.17 2.68
N THR A 85 -5.60 -3.40 2.76
CA THR A 85 -6.40 -3.19 3.98
C THR A 85 -5.85 -3.96 5.18
N ALA A 86 -5.56 -5.25 5.01
CA ALA A 86 -5.03 -6.08 6.09
C ALA A 86 -3.71 -5.56 6.69
N MET A 87 -2.87 -4.91 5.88
CA MET A 87 -1.64 -4.29 6.37
C MET A 87 -1.92 -2.98 7.13
N VAL A 88 -2.98 -2.22 6.79
CA VAL A 88 -3.41 -1.05 7.58
C VAL A 88 -3.91 -1.52 8.95
N GLU A 89 -4.71 -2.59 8.99
CA GLU A 89 -5.19 -3.21 10.23
C GLU A 89 -4.04 -3.75 11.09
N ALA A 90 -2.99 -4.27 10.45
CA ALA A 90 -1.81 -4.80 11.12
C ALA A 90 -0.79 -3.74 11.60
N GLY A 91 -1.07 -2.44 11.45
CA GLY A 91 -0.22 -1.35 11.94
C GLY A 91 0.28 -0.38 10.88
N GLY A 92 -0.32 -0.39 9.68
CA GLY A 92 -0.18 0.69 8.71
C GLY A 92 -1.04 1.90 9.08
N LEU A 93 -0.66 3.10 8.61
CA LEU A 93 -1.39 4.33 8.90
C LEU A 93 -2.59 4.53 7.99
N ALA A 94 -2.37 4.47 6.70
CA ALA A 94 -3.43 4.67 5.70
C ALA A 94 -3.03 4.07 4.36
N SER A 95 -4.05 3.76 3.54
CA SER A 95 -3.87 3.26 2.18
C SER A 95 -5.04 3.67 1.29
N VAL A 96 -4.82 3.65 -0.01
CA VAL A 96 -5.88 3.63 -1.01
C VAL A 96 -5.83 2.26 -1.67
N VAL A 97 -6.90 1.49 -1.49
CA VAL A 97 -6.95 0.08 -1.89
C VAL A 97 -8.10 -0.17 -2.86
N VAL A 98 -7.91 -1.08 -3.79
CA VAL A 98 -9.01 -1.62 -4.60
C VAL A 98 -9.81 -2.58 -3.73
N ASP A 99 -11.14 -2.43 -3.72
CA ASP A 99 -12.03 -3.34 -3.02
C ASP A 99 -11.99 -4.73 -3.67
N GLN A 100 -11.55 -5.75 -2.92
CA GLN A 100 -11.40 -7.11 -3.42
C GLN A 100 -12.74 -7.75 -3.79
N HIS A 101 -13.83 -7.37 -3.12
CA HIS A 101 -15.18 -7.80 -3.48
C HIS A 101 -15.59 -7.24 -4.85
N ASP A 102 -15.39 -5.94 -5.07
CA ASP A 102 -15.70 -5.29 -6.35
C ASP A 102 -14.87 -5.88 -7.50
N LEU A 103 -13.61 -6.20 -7.24
CA LEU A 103 -12.73 -6.90 -8.18
C LEU A 103 -13.28 -8.29 -8.50
N GLY A 104 -13.71 -9.05 -7.49
CA GLY A 104 -14.33 -10.37 -7.65
C GLY A 104 -15.62 -10.31 -8.47
N VAL A 105 -16.49 -9.34 -8.19
CA VAL A 105 -17.75 -9.11 -8.94
C VAL A 105 -17.45 -8.80 -10.41
N ALA A 106 -16.49 -7.92 -10.69
CA ALA A 106 -16.10 -7.58 -12.06
C ALA A 106 -15.54 -8.80 -12.80
N THR A 107 -14.68 -9.58 -12.16
CA THR A 107 -14.13 -10.82 -12.70
C THR A 107 -15.24 -11.82 -13.01
N GLY A 108 -16.19 -12.03 -12.10
CA GLY A 108 -17.35 -12.90 -12.31
C GLY A 108 -18.20 -12.47 -13.51
N LYS A 109 -18.42 -11.16 -13.69
CA LYS A 109 -19.14 -10.63 -14.87
C LYS A 109 -18.38 -10.92 -16.18
N MET A 110 -17.04 -10.79 -16.19
CA MET A 110 -16.21 -11.12 -17.37
C MET A 110 -16.29 -12.62 -17.69
N ILE A 111 -16.16 -13.48 -16.69
CA ILE A 111 -16.31 -14.94 -16.85
C ILE A 111 -17.68 -15.28 -17.45
N ALA A 112 -18.75 -14.67 -16.94
CA ALA A 112 -20.10 -14.93 -17.43
C ALA A 112 -20.28 -14.53 -18.92
N LYS A 113 -19.62 -13.47 -19.40
CA LYS A 113 -19.62 -13.09 -20.82
C LYS A 113 -18.91 -14.15 -21.68
N VAL A 114 -17.74 -14.60 -21.27
CA VAL A 114 -16.99 -15.64 -21.98
C VAL A 114 -17.79 -16.95 -22.05
N LEU A 115 -18.41 -17.36 -20.95
CA LEU A 115 -19.28 -18.55 -20.91
C LEU A 115 -20.53 -18.42 -21.80
N LYS A 116 -20.99 -17.21 -22.10
CA LYS A 116 -22.09 -16.93 -23.05
C LYS A 116 -21.62 -16.84 -24.51
N GLY A 117 -20.34 -17.07 -24.78
CA GLY A 117 -19.80 -17.13 -26.14
C GLY A 117 -19.00 -15.90 -26.58
N GLU A 118 -18.79 -14.90 -25.70
CA GLU A 118 -17.84 -13.82 -25.99
C GLU A 118 -16.40 -14.39 -26.05
N LYS A 119 -15.65 -14.06 -27.09
CA LYS A 119 -14.28 -14.56 -27.19
C LYS A 119 -13.38 -13.88 -26.18
N PRO A 120 -12.47 -14.59 -25.48
CA PRO A 120 -11.52 -13.98 -24.56
C PRO A 120 -10.68 -12.86 -25.19
N ALA A 121 -10.35 -12.99 -26.49
CA ALA A 121 -9.61 -11.98 -27.25
C ALA A 121 -10.38 -10.65 -27.41
N ASP A 122 -11.71 -10.70 -27.38
CA ASP A 122 -12.60 -9.55 -27.54
C ASP A 122 -13.03 -8.98 -26.17
N THR A 123 -12.63 -9.63 -25.05
CA THR A 123 -12.92 -9.19 -23.68
C THR A 123 -11.73 -8.39 -23.15
N PRO A 124 -11.80 -7.05 -23.11
CA PRO A 124 -10.68 -6.22 -22.69
C PRO A 124 -10.36 -6.41 -21.19
N VAL A 125 -9.10 -6.22 -20.84
CA VAL A 125 -8.67 -6.20 -19.43
C VAL A 125 -9.36 -5.04 -18.70
N ASN A 126 -9.98 -5.36 -17.57
CA ASN A 126 -10.61 -4.33 -16.72
C ASN A 126 -9.57 -3.78 -15.74
N VAL A 127 -9.29 -2.49 -15.83
CA VAL A 127 -8.37 -1.78 -14.94
C VAL A 127 -9.17 -0.94 -13.95
N PHE A 128 -9.00 -1.20 -12.67
CA PHE A 128 -9.59 -0.37 -11.62
C PHE A 128 -8.71 0.85 -11.38
N SER A 129 -9.24 2.04 -11.68
CA SER A 129 -8.57 3.33 -11.48
C SER A 129 -8.98 4.03 -10.19
N THR A 130 -9.98 3.52 -9.49
CA THR A 130 -10.49 4.10 -8.25
C THR A 130 -10.33 3.13 -7.09
N GLY A 131 -9.81 3.62 -5.98
CA GLY A 131 -9.68 2.88 -4.73
C GLY A 131 -10.50 3.52 -3.61
N LYS A 132 -10.73 2.76 -2.54
CA LYS A 132 -11.27 3.26 -1.28
C LYS A 132 -10.13 3.54 -0.31
N SER A 133 -10.16 4.68 0.37
CA SER A 133 -9.18 4.96 1.41
C SER A 133 -9.51 4.20 2.69
N VAL A 134 -8.49 3.60 3.29
CA VAL A 134 -8.54 2.95 4.61
C VAL A 134 -7.60 3.71 5.52
N ILE A 135 -8.08 4.12 6.69
CA ILE A 135 -7.34 4.98 7.62
C ILE A 135 -7.35 4.38 9.01
N ASN A 136 -6.19 4.25 9.63
CA ASN A 136 -6.04 3.87 11.02
C ASN A 136 -5.96 5.13 11.90
N LYS A 137 -7.11 5.56 12.40
CA LYS A 137 -7.24 6.77 13.20
C LYS A 137 -6.56 6.64 14.55
N LYS A 138 -6.62 5.45 15.16
CA LYS A 138 -5.93 5.18 16.41
C LYS A 138 -4.41 5.35 16.25
N LEU A 139 -3.82 4.73 15.23
CA LEU A 139 -2.39 4.88 14.97
C LEU A 139 -2.00 6.32 14.63
N ALA A 140 -2.85 7.06 13.91
CA ALA A 140 -2.61 8.48 13.64
C ALA A 140 -2.47 9.28 14.95
N GLN A 141 -3.35 9.05 15.91
CA GLN A 141 -3.29 9.69 17.23
C GLN A 141 -2.00 9.31 18.00
N GLU A 142 -1.61 8.03 17.98
CA GLU A 142 -0.37 7.55 18.59
C GLU A 142 0.90 8.16 17.98
N LEU A 143 0.84 8.47 16.68
CA LEU A 143 1.93 9.13 15.95
C LEU A 143 1.87 10.67 16.03
N GLY A 144 0.84 11.25 16.67
CA GLY A 144 0.64 12.69 16.71
C GLY A 144 0.25 13.30 15.36
N ILE A 145 -0.33 12.50 14.45
CA ILE A 145 -0.74 12.93 13.11
C ILE A 145 -2.21 13.32 13.15
N THR A 146 -2.50 14.57 12.82
CA THR A 146 -3.88 15.04 12.66
C THR A 146 -4.39 14.75 11.27
N ILE A 147 -5.43 13.94 11.16
CA ILE A 147 -6.09 13.65 9.88
C ILE A 147 -7.22 14.67 9.68
N PRO A 148 -7.25 15.39 8.53
CA PRO A 148 -8.33 16.34 8.26
C PRO A 148 -9.70 15.66 8.25
N GLU A 149 -10.72 16.34 8.75
CA GLU A 149 -12.08 15.80 8.77
C GLU A 149 -12.63 15.48 7.36
N SER A 150 -12.25 16.25 6.35
CA SER A 150 -12.60 15.97 4.97
C SER A 150 -12.12 14.60 4.53
N VAL A 151 -10.88 14.24 4.88
CA VAL A 151 -10.28 12.94 4.55
C VAL A 151 -10.98 11.80 5.30
N LEU A 152 -11.35 12.01 6.56
CA LEU A 152 -12.10 11.00 7.34
C LEU A 152 -13.53 10.80 6.80
N LYS A 153 -14.20 11.86 6.34
CA LYS A 153 -15.55 11.78 5.76
C LYS A 153 -15.58 11.06 4.41
N GLU A 154 -14.52 11.19 3.63
CA GLU A 154 -14.37 10.54 2.31
C GLU A 154 -13.76 9.13 2.41
N ALA A 155 -13.33 8.73 3.61
CA ALA A 155 -12.71 7.42 3.82
C ALA A 155 -13.72 6.28 3.59
N GLY A 156 -13.30 5.27 2.85
CA GLY A 156 -14.08 4.05 2.67
C GLY A 156 -14.13 3.19 3.93
N GLN A 157 -13.07 3.25 4.77
CA GLN A 157 -12.99 2.57 6.06
C GLN A 157 -12.14 3.38 7.03
N VAL A 158 -12.61 3.53 8.27
CA VAL A 158 -11.82 4.09 9.38
C VAL A 158 -11.70 3.04 10.47
N ILE A 159 -10.46 2.77 10.89
CA ILE A 159 -10.12 1.86 11.99
C ILE A 159 -9.96 2.74 13.24
N GLU A 160 -10.80 2.49 14.25
CA GLU A 160 -10.86 3.25 15.51
C GLU A 160 -9.86 2.73 16.55
#